data_00d4ca1a1849276ccfa041cb39426522
#
_entry.id   00d4ca1a1849276ccfa041cb39426522
#
_cell.length_a   1.000
_cell.length_b   1.000
_cell.length_c   1.000
_cell.angle_alpha   90.00
_cell.angle_beta   90.00
_cell.angle_gamma   90.00
#
_symmetry.space_group_name_H-M   'P 1'
#
loop_
_entity.id
_entity.type
_entity.pdbx_description
1 polymer ?
#
loop_
_entity_poly.entity_id
_entity_poly.type
_entity_poly.pdbx_seq_one_letter_code
_entity_poly.pdbx_strand_id
1 'polypeptide(L)'
;NYRIKCIDPNNIQWNTITPERIIGCVVYPATEIIEPGVIKHIEGNRFSLGEPGGMQTERILTLGKALVKAGIKAPIRSNLREEIWTKLIGNLAFNPLSVISGKTLDILASEHEYRTIAYDAMQEANLIINQLGMKLKISIDQRIEGAAKVGAHKTSMLQDYEKGKELELDSLVVSIKEIGNLLSINTPTIDRILYEVEKKISKNN
;
A
#
# COMPACT_ATOMS: atom_id res chain seq x y z
N ASN A 1 10.48 -2.18 -20.10
CA ASN A 1 10.10 -2.72 -18.80
C ASN A 1 11.18 -2.36 -17.79
N TYR A 2 10.84 -1.52 -16.80
CA TYR A 2 11.73 -1.20 -15.70
C TYR A 2 11.43 -2.10 -14.50
N ARG A 3 12.44 -2.47 -13.74
CA ARG A 3 12.34 -3.26 -12.51
C ARG A 3 12.68 -2.37 -11.33
N ILE A 4 11.82 -2.33 -10.33
CA ILE A 4 12.01 -1.53 -9.13
C ILE A 4 13.06 -2.21 -8.25
N LYS A 5 14.22 -1.56 -8.13
CA LYS A 5 15.40 -2.17 -7.51
C LYS A 5 15.27 -2.33 -5.99
N CYS A 6 14.61 -1.39 -5.31
CA CYS A 6 14.47 -1.46 -3.85
C CYS A 6 13.63 -2.64 -3.39
N ILE A 7 12.68 -3.14 -4.21
CA ILE A 7 11.82 -4.28 -3.84
C ILE A 7 12.28 -5.62 -4.42
N ASP A 8 13.16 -5.61 -5.42
CA ASP A 8 13.78 -6.83 -6.00
C ASP A 8 15.21 -6.54 -6.46
N PRO A 9 16.16 -6.24 -5.52
CA PRO A 9 17.49 -5.70 -5.82
C PRO A 9 18.33 -6.60 -6.74
N ASN A 10 18.15 -7.91 -6.64
CA ASN A 10 18.89 -8.90 -7.44
C ASN A 10 18.03 -9.54 -8.54
N ASN A 11 16.84 -9.01 -8.80
CA ASN A 11 15.84 -9.58 -9.72
C ASN A 11 15.52 -11.06 -9.44
N ILE A 12 15.62 -11.50 -8.19
CA ILE A 12 15.39 -12.89 -7.80
C ILE A 12 13.92 -13.25 -8.03
N GLN A 13 12.99 -12.41 -7.58
CA GLN A 13 11.56 -12.64 -7.76
C GLN A 13 11.21 -12.65 -9.25
N TRP A 14 11.68 -11.67 -10.00
CA TRP A 14 11.43 -11.57 -11.43
C TRP A 14 11.95 -12.78 -12.22
N ASN A 15 13.15 -13.24 -11.91
CA ASN A 15 13.79 -14.35 -12.61
C ASN A 15 13.20 -15.72 -12.20
N THR A 16 12.63 -15.81 -10.99
CA THR A 16 12.07 -17.06 -10.45
C THR A 16 10.58 -17.20 -10.77
N ILE A 17 9.82 -16.10 -10.65
CA ILE A 17 8.37 -16.06 -10.88
C ILE A 17 8.10 -15.04 -11.98
N THR A 18 7.91 -15.54 -13.20
CA THR A 18 7.65 -14.66 -14.36
C THR A 18 6.24 -14.04 -14.27
N PRO A 19 6.01 -12.85 -14.88
CA PRO A 19 4.70 -12.18 -14.84
C PRO A 19 3.52 -13.04 -15.29
N GLU A 20 3.76 -13.98 -16.21
CA GLU A 20 2.74 -14.90 -16.73
C GLU A 20 2.19 -15.87 -15.66
N ARG A 21 2.96 -16.08 -14.58
CA ARG A 21 2.56 -16.95 -13.46
C ARG A 21 1.88 -16.19 -12.33
N ILE A 22 1.83 -14.85 -12.40
CA ILE A 22 1.28 -14.01 -11.35
C ILE A 22 -0.21 -13.76 -11.61
N ILE A 23 -1.02 -13.86 -10.57
CA ILE A 23 -2.33 -13.24 -10.45
C ILE A 23 -2.23 -12.20 -9.35
N GLY A 24 -2.49 -10.94 -9.68
CA GLY A 24 -2.48 -9.86 -8.69
C GLY A 24 -3.65 -9.98 -7.73
N CYS A 25 -3.42 -9.64 -6.46
CA CYS A 25 -4.45 -9.62 -5.44
C CYS A 25 -4.29 -8.41 -4.51
N VAL A 26 -5.34 -7.60 -4.37
CA VAL A 26 -5.42 -6.60 -3.30
C VAL A 26 -6.22 -7.16 -2.14
N VAL A 27 -5.55 -7.36 -1.01
CA VAL A 27 -6.09 -7.96 0.21
C VAL A 27 -6.62 -6.87 1.14
N TYR A 28 -7.87 -7.02 1.60
CA TYR A 28 -8.52 -6.08 2.51
C TYR A 28 -8.79 -6.63 3.92
N PRO A 29 -8.82 -7.95 4.16
CA PRO A 29 -8.99 -8.45 5.52
C PRO A 29 -7.92 -7.91 6.48
N ALA A 30 -8.36 -7.49 7.66
CA ALA A 30 -7.50 -7.24 8.80
C ALA A 30 -7.41 -8.53 9.62
N THR A 31 -6.20 -9.05 9.75
CA THR A 31 -5.93 -10.30 10.48
C THR A 31 -4.70 -10.14 11.36
N GLU A 32 -4.64 -10.89 12.45
CA GLU A 32 -3.50 -10.92 13.37
C GLU A 32 -3.13 -12.35 13.72
N ILE A 33 -1.84 -12.66 13.69
CA ILE A 33 -1.31 -13.91 14.25
C ILE A 33 -1.18 -13.71 15.76
N ILE A 34 -2.07 -14.34 16.54
CA ILE A 34 -2.08 -14.19 17.99
C ILE A 34 -1.18 -15.21 18.69
N GLU A 35 -0.95 -16.36 18.06
CA GLU A 35 0.00 -17.40 18.46
C GLU A 35 0.38 -18.26 17.25
N PRO A 36 1.44 -19.05 17.27
CA PRO A 36 1.85 -19.88 16.15
C PRO A 36 0.71 -20.78 15.65
N GLY A 37 0.32 -20.61 14.37
CA GLY A 37 -0.76 -21.36 13.74
C GLY A 37 -2.18 -20.84 14.01
N VAL A 38 -2.36 -19.81 14.85
CA VAL A 38 -3.68 -19.23 15.16
C VAL A 38 -3.80 -17.83 14.59
N ILE A 39 -4.71 -17.65 13.62
CA ILE A 39 -4.99 -16.38 12.98
C ILE A 39 -6.33 -15.84 13.49
N LYS A 40 -6.30 -14.66 14.09
CA LYS A 40 -7.50 -13.91 14.45
C LYS A 40 -7.93 -13.05 13.27
N HIS A 41 -9.13 -13.28 12.75
CA HIS A 41 -9.77 -12.41 11.77
C HIS A 41 -10.48 -11.28 12.51
N ILE A 42 -10.18 -10.02 12.16
CA ILE A 42 -10.71 -8.82 12.80
C ILE A 42 -11.89 -8.30 11.97
N GLU A 43 -11.64 -8.01 10.69
CA GLU A 43 -12.65 -7.49 9.77
C GLU A 43 -12.31 -7.71 8.31
N GLY A 44 -13.28 -7.50 7.42
CA GLY A 44 -13.11 -7.57 5.97
C GLY A 44 -13.02 -9.01 5.45
N ASN A 45 -13.45 -9.24 4.21
CA ASN A 45 -13.34 -10.54 3.55
C ASN A 45 -13.15 -10.41 2.04
N ARG A 46 -12.59 -9.27 1.55
CA ARG A 46 -12.45 -9.01 0.12
C ARG A 46 -11.02 -9.20 -0.35
N PHE A 47 -10.86 -10.00 -1.40
CA PHE A 47 -9.63 -10.21 -2.16
C PHE A 47 -9.91 -9.79 -3.60
N SER A 48 -9.51 -8.57 -3.99
CA SER A 48 -9.69 -8.11 -5.37
C SER A 48 -8.62 -8.72 -6.25
N LEU A 49 -9.02 -9.49 -7.25
CA LEU A 49 -8.12 -10.21 -8.16
C LEU A 49 -7.96 -9.48 -9.49
N GLY A 50 -6.81 -9.66 -10.16
CA GLY A 50 -6.58 -9.15 -11.51
C GLY A 50 -5.38 -9.79 -12.18
N GLU A 51 -5.48 -10.04 -13.48
CA GLU A 51 -4.34 -10.40 -14.31
C GLU A 51 -3.44 -9.17 -14.54
N PRO A 52 -2.11 -9.33 -14.63
CA PRO A 52 -1.19 -8.22 -14.93
C PRO A 52 -1.54 -7.46 -16.22
N GLY A 53 -2.09 -8.15 -17.23
CA GLY A 53 -2.55 -7.59 -18.50
C GLY A 53 -4.01 -7.15 -18.52
N GLY A 54 -4.75 -7.28 -17.42
CA GLY A 54 -6.15 -6.84 -17.30
C GLY A 54 -7.20 -7.79 -17.94
N MET A 55 -6.76 -8.86 -18.58
CA MET A 55 -7.68 -9.85 -19.20
C MET A 55 -8.35 -10.74 -18.15
N GLN A 56 -9.58 -11.19 -18.46
CA GLN A 56 -10.26 -12.20 -17.66
C GLN A 56 -9.95 -13.59 -18.24
N THR A 57 -8.89 -14.21 -17.77
CA THR A 57 -8.49 -15.56 -18.17
C THR A 57 -9.27 -16.64 -17.43
N GLU A 58 -9.28 -17.86 -17.95
CA GLU A 58 -9.94 -19.00 -17.31
C GLU A 58 -9.38 -19.27 -15.89
N ARG A 59 -8.05 -19.11 -15.70
CA ARG A 59 -7.41 -19.35 -14.39
C ARG A 59 -7.90 -18.36 -13.32
N ILE A 60 -8.07 -17.06 -13.67
CA ILE A 60 -8.55 -16.07 -12.68
C ILE A 60 -10.05 -16.27 -12.38
N LEU A 61 -10.85 -16.66 -13.39
CA LEU A 61 -12.26 -16.98 -13.20
C LEU A 61 -12.43 -18.21 -12.28
N THR A 62 -11.61 -19.23 -12.48
CA THR A 62 -11.60 -20.45 -11.65
C THR A 62 -11.21 -20.13 -10.21
N LEU A 63 -10.12 -19.35 -10.02
CA LEU A 63 -9.69 -18.91 -8.69
C LEU A 63 -10.77 -18.07 -8.00
N GLY A 64 -11.37 -17.10 -8.71
CA GLY A 64 -12.43 -16.26 -8.18
C GLY A 64 -13.64 -17.08 -7.72
N LYS A 65 -14.09 -18.06 -8.53
CA LYS A 65 -15.18 -18.98 -8.15
C LYS A 65 -14.84 -19.80 -6.91
N ALA A 66 -13.60 -20.31 -6.81
CA ALA A 66 -13.16 -21.09 -5.65
C ALA A 66 -13.18 -20.24 -4.37
N LEU A 67 -12.68 -18.99 -4.41
CA LEU A 67 -12.70 -18.06 -3.28
C LEU A 67 -14.14 -17.70 -2.87
N VAL A 68 -15.01 -17.41 -3.84
CA VAL A 68 -16.42 -17.13 -3.56
C VAL A 68 -17.11 -18.32 -2.91
N LYS A 69 -16.84 -19.55 -3.39
CA LYS A 69 -17.36 -20.77 -2.78
C LYS A 69 -16.87 -20.96 -1.33
N ALA A 70 -15.67 -20.46 -1.02
CA ALA A 70 -15.10 -20.45 0.33
C ALA A 70 -15.60 -19.28 1.21
N GLY A 71 -16.58 -18.48 0.76
CA GLY A 71 -17.15 -17.36 1.52
C GLY A 71 -16.37 -16.04 1.40
N ILE A 72 -15.36 -15.97 0.51
CA ILE A 72 -14.53 -14.77 0.32
C ILE A 72 -15.08 -13.95 -0.84
N LYS A 73 -15.19 -12.64 -0.67
CA LYS A 73 -15.52 -11.71 -1.75
C LYS A 73 -14.31 -11.56 -2.68
N ALA A 74 -14.38 -12.11 -3.89
CA ALA A 74 -13.27 -12.12 -4.84
C ALA A 74 -13.64 -11.44 -6.17
N PRO A 75 -13.86 -10.09 -6.20
CA PRO A 75 -14.16 -9.40 -7.44
C PRO A 75 -12.94 -9.42 -8.37
N ILE A 76 -13.18 -9.69 -9.67
CA ILE A 76 -12.16 -9.67 -10.70
C ILE A 76 -12.13 -8.28 -11.33
N ARG A 77 -10.93 -7.69 -11.41
CA ARG A 77 -10.68 -6.33 -11.90
C ARG A 77 -9.90 -6.35 -13.21
N SER A 78 -10.41 -5.67 -14.22
CA SER A 78 -9.67 -5.44 -15.48
C SER A 78 -8.50 -4.46 -15.29
N ASN A 79 -8.60 -3.56 -14.33
CA ASN A 79 -7.52 -2.62 -13.95
C ASN A 79 -7.22 -2.71 -12.45
N LEU A 80 -6.57 -3.82 -12.04
CA LEU A 80 -6.18 -4.02 -10.65
C LEU A 80 -5.12 -3.00 -10.20
N ARG A 81 -4.28 -2.51 -11.13
CA ARG A 81 -3.22 -1.55 -10.81
C ARG A 81 -3.76 -0.26 -10.21
N GLU A 82 -4.89 0.26 -10.71
CA GLU A 82 -5.54 1.45 -10.11
C GLU A 82 -6.00 1.18 -8.66
N GLU A 83 -6.47 -0.04 -8.38
CA GLU A 83 -6.86 -0.40 -7.01
C GLU A 83 -5.65 -0.56 -6.09
N ILE A 84 -4.53 -1.12 -6.62
CA ILE A 84 -3.24 -1.18 -5.91
C ILE A 84 -2.78 0.24 -5.55
N TRP A 85 -2.72 1.15 -6.51
CA TRP A 85 -2.30 2.52 -6.28
C TRP A 85 -3.23 3.28 -5.33
N THR A 86 -4.55 3.08 -5.45
CA THR A 86 -5.54 3.70 -4.54
C THR A 86 -5.32 3.26 -3.08
N LYS A 87 -4.95 1.99 -2.84
CA LYS A 87 -4.57 1.53 -1.50
C LYS A 87 -3.21 2.08 -1.10
N LEU A 88 -2.23 2.02 -2.01
CA LEU A 88 -0.85 2.39 -1.76
C LEU A 88 -0.68 3.85 -1.35
N ILE A 89 -1.35 4.80 -2.00
CA ILE A 89 -1.21 6.23 -1.65
C ILE A 89 -1.60 6.52 -0.20
N GLY A 90 -2.60 5.81 0.33
CA GLY A 90 -2.98 5.94 1.74
C GLY A 90 -1.90 5.38 2.66
N ASN A 91 -1.34 4.21 2.33
CA ASN A 91 -0.29 3.60 3.11
C ASN A 91 1.02 4.40 3.03
N LEU A 92 1.38 4.88 1.83
CA LEU A 92 2.53 5.75 1.60
C LEU A 92 2.56 6.97 2.55
N ALA A 93 1.40 7.61 2.73
CA ALA A 93 1.31 8.82 3.56
C ALA A 93 1.12 8.48 5.05
N PHE A 94 0.09 7.71 5.39
CA PHE A 94 -0.30 7.54 6.79
C PHE A 94 0.57 6.56 7.57
N ASN A 95 1.09 5.51 6.93
CA ASN A 95 1.87 4.52 7.65
C ASN A 95 3.16 5.11 8.26
N PRO A 96 4.05 5.76 7.48
CA PRO A 96 5.24 6.37 8.05
C PRO A 96 4.92 7.56 8.97
N LEU A 97 3.90 8.38 8.66
CA LEU A 97 3.48 9.47 9.55
C LEU A 97 3.01 8.96 10.92
N SER A 98 2.36 7.79 10.96
CA SER A 98 1.95 7.18 12.23
C SER A 98 3.14 6.74 13.07
N VAL A 99 4.21 6.24 12.45
CA VAL A 99 5.46 5.88 13.15
C VAL A 99 6.17 7.13 13.67
N ILE A 100 6.28 8.17 12.84
CA ILE A 100 6.93 9.43 13.21
C ILE A 100 6.25 10.07 14.42
N SER A 101 4.91 10.13 14.41
CA SER A 101 4.10 10.86 15.38
C SER A 101 3.57 10.01 16.55
N GLY A 102 3.46 8.70 16.38
CA GLY A 102 2.75 7.81 17.31
C GLY A 102 1.22 7.95 17.31
N LYS A 103 0.65 8.65 16.31
CA LYS A 103 -0.78 8.99 16.24
C LYS A 103 -1.59 7.94 15.46
N THR A 104 -2.89 7.91 15.75
CA THR A 104 -3.89 7.08 15.05
C THR A 104 -4.37 7.72 13.76
N LEU A 105 -5.05 6.96 12.90
CA LEU A 105 -5.49 7.40 11.57
C LEU A 105 -6.44 8.60 11.61
N ASP A 106 -7.36 8.64 12.56
CA ASP A 106 -8.30 9.76 12.75
C ASP A 106 -7.58 11.07 13.03
N ILE A 107 -6.56 11.03 13.89
CA ILE A 107 -5.73 12.19 14.22
C ILE A 107 -4.91 12.64 13.01
N LEU A 108 -4.24 11.71 12.33
CA LEU A 108 -3.44 12.00 11.13
C LEU A 108 -4.28 12.56 9.97
N ALA A 109 -5.52 12.15 9.87
CA ALA A 109 -6.42 12.60 8.82
C ALA A 109 -7.16 13.90 9.13
N SER A 110 -7.26 14.31 10.41
CA SER A 110 -8.04 15.46 10.86
C SER A 110 -7.20 16.63 11.35
N GLU A 111 -6.07 16.41 12.04
CA GLU A 111 -5.20 17.50 12.47
C GLU A 111 -4.52 18.15 11.27
N HIS A 112 -4.61 19.48 11.18
CA HIS A 112 -4.19 20.27 10.01
C HIS A 112 -2.76 19.98 9.55
N GLU A 113 -1.82 19.88 10.47
CA GLU A 113 -0.41 19.64 10.17
C GLU A 113 -0.21 18.28 9.45
N TYR A 114 -0.70 17.20 10.06
CA TYR A 114 -0.55 15.85 9.48
C TYR A 114 -1.37 15.66 8.20
N ARG A 115 -2.59 16.21 8.18
CA ARG A 115 -3.44 16.18 7.00
C ARG A 115 -2.76 16.84 5.80
N THR A 116 -2.10 17.98 6.00
CA THR A 116 -1.39 18.69 4.93
C THR A 116 -0.23 17.85 4.40
N ILE A 117 0.61 17.30 5.29
CA ILE A 117 1.74 16.44 4.86
C ILE A 117 1.22 15.20 4.12
N ALA A 118 0.14 14.57 4.61
CA ALA A 118 -0.45 13.42 3.95
C ALA A 118 -1.01 13.78 2.57
N TYR A 119 -1.69 14.92 2.45
CA TYR A 119 -2.23 15.42 1.20
C TYR A 119 -1.13 15.67 0.18
N ASP A 120 -0.06 16.37 0.56
CA ASP A 120 1.06 16.70 -0.32
C ASP A 120 1.79 15.43 -0.80
N ALA A 121 2.06 14.48 0.09
CA ALA A 121 2.66 13.19 -0.30
C ALA A 121 1.76 12.40 -1.28
N MET A 122 0.44 12.40 -1.05
CA MET A 122 -0.52 11.78 -1.97
C MET A 122 -0.58 12.50 -3.31
N GLN A 123 -0.44 13.83 -3.35
CA GLN A 123 -0.37 14.61 -4.58
C GLN A 123 0.88 14.27 -5.40
N GLU A 124 2.05 14.19 -4.77
CA GLU A 124 3.29 13.76 -5.41
C GLU A 124 3.14 12.37 -6.05
N ALA A 125 2.58 11.41 -5.31
CA ALA A 125 2.28 10.08 -5.84
C ALA A 125 1.25 10.10 -6.97
N ASN A 126 0.25 10.99 -6.91
CA ASN A 126 -0.76 11.14 -7.96
C ASN A 126 -0.17 11.67 -9.27
N LEU A 127 0.85 12.53 -9.22
CA LEU A 127 1.60 12.95 -10.42
C LEU A 127 2.27 11.74 -11.08
N ILE A 128 2.88 10.85 -10.30
CA ILE A 128 3.48 9.62 -10.79
C ILE A 128 2.42 8.71 -11.43
N ILE A 129 1.28 8.51 -10.75
CA ILE A 129 0.16 7.69 -11.23
C ILE A 129 -0.34 8.18 -12.59
N ASN A 130 -0.53 9.49 -12.72
CA ASN A 130 -1.00 10.11 -13.97
C ASN A 130 0.03 9.96 -15.10
N GLN A 131 1.33 10.12 -14.80
CA GLN A 131 2.41 9.95 -15.77
C GLN A 131 2.52 8.48 -16.25
N LEU A 132 2.14 7.51 -15.41
CA LEU A 132 2.04 6.10 -15.76
C LEU A 132 0.75 5.76 -16.55
N GLY A 133 -0.09 6.75 -16.88
CA GLY A 133 -1.33 6.57 -17.64
C GLY A 133 -2.49 5.96 -16.84
N MET A 134 -2.39 6.02 -15.52
CA MET A 134 -3.43 5.51 -14.60
C MET A 134 -4.16 6.67 -13.91
N LYS A 135 -5.27 6.35 -13.24
CA LYS A 135 -6.05 7.32 -12.46
C LYS A 135 -6.46 6.72 -11.13
N LEU A 136 -6.50 7.55 -10.09
CA LEU A 136 -7.09 7.16 -8.82
C LEU A 136 -8.61 6.96 -8.97
N LYS A 137 -9.14 5.94 -8.31
CA LYS A 137 -10.60 5.67 -8.29
C LYS A 137 -11.38 6.63 -7.40
N ILE A 138 -10.71 7.26 -6.45
CA ILE A 138 -11.27 8.23 -5.52
C ILE A 138 -10.32 9.43 -5.44
N SER A 139 -10.84 10.60 -5.08
CA SER A 139 -10.00 11.78 -4.86
C SER A 139 -9.12 11.61 -3.61
N ILE A 140 -8.04 12.41 -3.53
CA ILE A 140 -7.18 12.43 -2.35
C ILE A 140 -7.98 12.84 -1.11
N ASP A 141 -8.86 13.84 -1.23
CA ASP A 141 -9.72 14.24 -0.12
C ASP A 141 -10.62 13.09 0.36
N GLN A 142 -11.27 12.39 -0.57
CA GLN A 142 -12.07 11.20 -0.23
C GLN A 142 -11.23 10.10 0.44
N ARG A 143 -9.96 9.95 0.03
CA ARG A 143 -9.04 9.00 0.65
C ARG A 143 -8.70 9.39 2.09
N ILE A 144 -8.46 10.68 2.34
CA ILE A 144 -8.17 11.22 3.68
C ILE A 144 -9.43 11.15 4.57
N GLU A 145 -10.58 11.57 4.05
CA GLU A 145 -11.86 11.45 4.78
C GLU A 145 -12.19 9.99 5.12
N GLY A 146 -11.89 9.07 4.20
CA GLY A 146 -12.04 7.64 4.45
C GLY A 146 -11.15 7.16 5.60
N ALA A 147 -9.92 7.67 5.70
CA ALA A 147 -9.02 7.36 6.82
C ALA A 147 -9.52 7.93 8.15
N ALA A 148 -10.04 9.16 8.16
CA ALA A 148 -10.65 9.76 9.35
C ALA A 148 -11.85 8.95 9.89
N LYS A 149 -12.66 8.38 8.99
CA LYS A 149 -13.83 7.56 9.35
C LYS A 149 -13.50 6.20 9.95
N VAL A 150 -12.26 5.72 9.79
CA VAL A 150 -11.79 4.47 10.43
C VAL A 150 -11.73 4.63 11.96
N GLY A 151 -11.57 5.87 12.46
CA GLY A 151 -11.49 6.17 13.87
C GLY A 151 -10.08 5.96 14.46
N ALA A 152 -10.01 5.80 15.78
CA ALA A 152 -8.76 5.68 16.53
C ALA A 152 -8.04 4.33 16.27
N HIS A 153 -7.66 4.11 15.00
CA HIS A 153 -6.99 2.89 14.55
C HIS A 153 -5.50 3.14 14.31
N LYS A 154 -4.63 2.29 14.87
CA LYS A 154 -3.19 2.30 14.57
C LYS A 154 -2.96 1.66 13.22
N THR A 155 -2.15 2.27 12.37
CA THR A 155 -1.72 1.64 11.12
C THR A 155 -0.94 0.34 11.37
N SER A 156 -0.91 -0.55 10.38
CA SER A 156 -0.10 -1.78 10.48
C SER A 156 1.37 -1.47 10.74
N MET A 157 1.93 -0.45 10.08
CA MET A 157 3.33 -0.05 10.25
C MET A 157 3.61 0.45 11.68
N LEU A 158 2.70 1.21 12.31
CA LEU A 158 2.86 1.61 13.70
C LEU A 158 2.81 0.41 14.65
N GLN A 159 1.91 -0.53 14.41
CA GLN A 159 1.83 -1.77 15.19
C GLN A 159 3.10 -2.63 15.07
N ASP A 160 3.67 -2.71 13.85
CA ASP A 160 4.93 -3.43 13.61
C ASP A 160 6.12 -2.72 14.26
N TYR A 161 6.18 -1.37 14.19
CA TYR A 161 7.17 -0.57 14.88
C TYR A 161 7.16 -0.76 16.40
N GLU A 162 5.97 -0.72 17.03
CA GLU A 162 5.80 -0.95 18.46
C GLU A 162 6.20 -2.37 18.89
N LYS A 163 6.12 -3.35 17.98
CA LYS A 163 6.54 -4.75 18.19
C LYS A 163 8.01 -5.00 17.82
N GLY A 164 8.77 -3.96 17.45
CA GLY A 164 10.17 -4.07 17.02
C GLY A 164 10.39 -4.86 15.73
N LYS A 165 9.37 -4.93 14.86
CA LYS A 165 9.47 -5.62 13.57
C LYS A 165 10.05 -4.70 12.49
N GLU A 166 10.61 -5.31 11.44
CA GLU A 166 11.00 -4.61 10.23
C GLU A 166 9.80 -3.94 9.56
N LEU A 167 10.02 -2.71 9.07
CA LEU A 167 8.97 -1.91 8.46
C LEU A 167 9.03 -2.00 6.92
N GLU A 168 7.88 -2.02 6.28
CA GLU A 168 7.71 -2.13 4.81
C GLU A 168 8.04 -0.81 4.09
N LEU A 169 9.14 -0.10 4.47
CA LEU A 169 9.50 1.19 3.87
C LEU A 169 9.89 1.05 2.40
N ASP A 170 10.64 0.02 2.05
CA ASP A 170 11.09 -0.20 0.67
C ASP A 170 9.90 -0.35 -0.28
N SER A 171 8.90 -1.13 0.09
CA SER A 171 7.73 -1.37 -0.75
C SER A 171 6.74 -0.21 -0.77
N LEU A 172 6.59 0.54 0.33
CA LEU A 172 5.56 1.58 0.46
C LEU A 172 6.07 3.00 0.14
N VAL A 173 7.34 3.30 0.39
CA VAL A 173 7.89 4.67 0.27
C VAL A 173 9.03 4.73 -0.75
N VAL A 174 10.09 3.92 -0.56
CA VAL A 174 11.29 3.97 -1.40
C VAL A 174 10.96 3.62 -2.86
N SER A 175 10.06 2.65 -3.09
CA SER A 175 9.64 2.27 -4.43
C SER A 175 8.97 3.42 -5.18
N ILE A 176 8.19 4.26 -4.50
CA ILE A 176 7.51 5.41 -5.12
C ILE A 176 8.52 6.50 -5.45
N LYS A 177 9.48 6.77 -4.56
CA LYS A 177 10.61 7.67 -4.82
C LYS A 177 11.44 7.17 -6.02
N GLU A 178 11.74 5.89 -6.10
CA GLU A 178 12.47 5.29 -7.24
C GLU A 178 11.71 5.50 -8.55
N ILE A 179 10.39 5.27 -8.56
CA ILE A 179 9.55 5.51 -9.75
C ILE A 179 9.50 7.01 -10.09
N GLY A 180 9.37 7.90 -9.10
CA GLY A 180 9.41 9.35 -9.29
C GLY A 180 10.70 9.80 -9.98
N ASN A 181 11.85 9.33 -9.51
CA ASN A 181 13.17 9.61 -10.10
C ASN A 181 13.25 9.15 -11.56
N LEU A 182 12.72 7.97 -11.88
CA LEU A 182 12.69 7.44 -13.25
C LEU A 182 11.84 8.27 -14.20
N LEU A 183 10.79 8.87 -13.68
CA LEU A 183 9.85 9.73 -14.42
C LEU A 183 10.23 11.21 -14.36
N SER A 184 11.36 11.57 -13.70
CA SER A 184 11.79 12.94 -13.47
C SER A 184 10.74 13.78 -12.71
N ILE A 185 10.02 13.14 -11.79
CA ILE A 185 9.03 13.77 -10.90
C ILE A 185 9.67 13.92 -9.52
N ASN A 186 9.75 15.16 -9.04
CA ASN A 186 10.25 15.45 -7.68
C ASN A 186 9.22 15.03 -6.62
N THR A 187 9.71 14.44 -5.53
CA THR A 187 8.90 13.93 -4.42
C THR A 187 9.39 14.48 -3.05
N PRO A 188 9.45 15.83 -2.86
CA PRO A 188 10.06 16.41 -1.68
C PRO A 188 9.36 16.07 -0.37
N THR A 189 8.04 15.91 -0.38
CA THR A 189 7.29 15.52 0.81
C THR A 189 7.51 14.05 1.15
N ILE A 190 7.54 13.18 0.15
CA ILE A 190 7.84 11.75 0.32
C ILE A 190 9.28 11.58 0.83
N ASP A 191 10.24 12.36 0.29
CA ASP A 191 11.64 12.34 0.72
C ASP A 191 11.78 12.76 2.20
N ARG A 192 11.05 13.81 2.61
CA ARG A 192 11.01 14.27 3.99
C ARG A 192 10.42 13.19 4.92
N ILE A 193 9.30 12.58 4.53
CA ILE A 193 8.68 11.51 5.31
C ILE A 193 9.64 10.33 5.49
N LEU A 194 10.31 9.92 4.41
CA LEU A 194 11.29 8.83 4.46
C LEU A 194 12.42 9.16 5.44
N TYR A 195 13.02 10.33 5.32
CA TYR A 195 14.09 10.79 6.20
C TYR A 195 13.68 10.80 7.69
N GLU A 196 12.49 11.33 8.00
CA GLU A 196 12.02 11.42 9.40
C GLU A 196 11.68 10.03 9.99
N VAL A 197 11.13 9.11 9.20
CA VAL A 197 10.85 7.76 9.71
C VAL A 197 12.14 6.97 9.91
N GLU A 198 13.12 7.05 9.01
CA GLU A 198 14.44 6.42 9.17
C GLU A 198 15.17 6.94 10.41
N LYS A 199 15.16 8.27 10.61
CA LYS A 199 15.71 8.89 11.80
C LYS A 199 15.02 8.46 13.10
N LYS A 200 13.70 8.21 13.05
CA LYS A 200 12.94 7.69 14.20
C LYS A 200 13.35 6.27 14.55
N ILE A 201 13.53 5.41 13.53
CA ILE A 201 13.95 4.02 13.70
C ILE A 201 15.36 3.96 14.28
N SER A 202 16.30 4.74 13.70
CA SER A 202 17.72 4.73 14.13
C SER A 202 17.95 5.21 15.55
N LYS A 203 17.02 5.92 16.17
CA LYS A 203 17.11 6.36 17.58
C LYS A 203 16.68 5.28 18.58
N ASN A 204 16.02 4.25 18.13
CA ASN A 204 15.49 3.18 18.99
C ASN A 204 16.32 1.88 18.87
N ASN A 205 17.31 1.87 17.97
CA ASN A 205 18.34 0.83 17.84
C ASN A 205 19.65 1.29 18.53
#